data_b4bb5a074e4fbc3f4d57536851ea8b54
#
_entry.id   b4bb5a074e4fbc3f4d57536851ea8b54
#
_cell.length_a   1.000
_cell.length_b   1.000
_cell.length_c   1.000
_cell.angle_alpha   90.00
_cell.angle_beta   90.00
_cell.angle_gamma   90.00
#
_symmetry.space_group_name_H-M   'P 1'
#
loop_
_entity.id
_entity.type
_entity.pdbx_description
1 polymer ?
#
loop_
_entity_poly.entity_id
_entity_poly.type
_entity_poly.pdbx_seq_one_letter_code
_entity_poly.pdbx_strand_id
1 'polypeptide(L)'
;MSPELVEIVGYDGPGYKAIVYFEGWRVAFLNDAPTRFRKETMPYMERHNATDEVFVLMEGQCTLYIGDGGAEGPGNITKLEMEKGKMFNIKAGVWHNLTGNEEMKLLIVENSDTSKQNSDFFPVTPDMLP
;
A
#
# COMPACT_ATOMS: atom_id res chain seq x y z
N MET A 1 -4.84 31.55 1.24
CA MET A 1 -3.43 31.16 1.43
C MET A 1 -2.78 30.96 0.07
N SER A 2 -1.62 31.51 -0.13
CA SER A 2 -0.89 31.35 -1.39
C SER A 2 -0.41 29.90 -1.58
N PRO A 3 -0.59 29.31 -2.78
CA PRO A 3 -0.04 27.97 -3.07
C PRO A 3 1.48 27.88 -2.93
N GLU A 4 2.18 28.99 -2.97
CA GLU A 4 3.62 29.05 -2.73
C GLU A 4 4.00 28.77 -1.28
N LEU A 5 3.06 28.96 -0.38
CA LEU A 5 3.26 28.75 1.05
C LEU A 5 2.70 27.41 1.52
N VAL A 6 1.54 27.05 1.03
CA VAL A 6 0.86 25.80 1.39
C VAL A 6 0.18 25.24 0.15
N GLU A 7 0.48 23.98 -0.16
CA GLU A 7 -0.25 23.27 -1.20
C GLU A 7 -1.34 22.41 -0.56
N ILE A 8 -2.55 22.48 -1.11
CA ILE A 8 -3.69 21.71 -0.63
C ILE A 8 -4.12 20.79 -1.75
N VAL A 9 -3.96 19.47 -1.54
CA VAL A 9 -4.18 18.49 -2.57
C VAL A 9 -5.07 17.37 -2.07
N GLY A 10 -5.79 16.76 -2.98
CA GLY A 10 -6.60 15.57 -2.73
C GLY A 10 -6.63 14.70 -3.97
N TYR A 11 -7.20 13.52 -3.86
CA TYR A 11 -7.31 12.60 -4.97
C TYR A 11 -8.54 11.73 -4.81
N ASP A 12 -9.44 11.75 -5.78
CA ASP A 12 -10.68 10.96 -5.78
C ASP A 12 -10.71 9.89 -6.87
N GLY A 13 -9.65 9.78 -7.66
CA GLY A 13 -9.56 8.74 -8.69
C GLY A 13 -9.25 7.36 -8.11
N PRO A 14 -9.29 6.31 -8.94
CA PRO A 14 -9.01 4.96 -8.47
C PRO A 14 -7.52 4.71 -8.29
N GLY A 15 -7.20 3.81 -7.36
CA GLY A 15 -5.85 3.29 -7.18
C GLY A 15 -4.91 4.25 -6.47
N TYR A 16 -3.63 3.95 -6.65
CA TYR A 16 -2.53 4.66 -6.00
C TYR A 16 -2.15 5.91 -6.81
N LYS A 17 -1.96 7.03 -6.09
CA LYS A 17 -1.39 8.24 -6.68
C LYS A 17 -0.52 8.98 -5.67
N ALA A 18 0.77 9.04 -5.93
CA ALA A 18 1.68 9.88 -5.16
C ALA A 18 1.56 11.32 -5.64
N ILE A 19 1.38 12.24 -4.71
CA ILE A 19 1.10 13.65 -5.03
C ILE A 19 2.15 14.58 -4.43
N VAL A 20 2.53 14.36 -3.16
CA VAL A 20 3.50 15.20 -2.48
C VAL A 20 4.84 14.51 -2.47
N TYR A 21 5.86 15.21 -2.97
CA TYR A 21 7.24 14.72 -3.01
C TYR A 21 8.16 15.75 -2.37
N PHE A 22 9.06 15.30 -1.52
CA PHE A 22 10.12 16.15 -1.04
C PHE A 22 11.37 15.32 -0.77
N GLU A 23 12.43 15.59 -1.53
CA GLU A 23 13.72 14.91 -1.38
C GLU A 23 13.57 13.38 -1.29
N GLY A 24 13.76 12.80 -0.11
CA GLY A 24 13.79 11.36 0.07
C GLY A 24 12.44 10.70 0.33
N TRP A 25 11.33 11.43 0.40
CA TRP A 25 10.03 10.83 0.70
C TRP A 25 8.93 11.33 -0.23
N ARG A 26 7.86 10.55 -0.27
CA ARG A 26 6.63 10.93 -0.97
C ARG A 26 5.40 10.50 -0.19
N VAL A 27 4.30 11.20 -0.41
CA VAL A 27 3.00 10.90 0.20
C VAL A 27 1.99 10.65 -0.90
N ALA A 28 1.24 9.56 -0.75
CA ALA A 28 0.27 9.11 -1.73
C ALA A 28 -1.08 8.89 -1.09
N PHE A 29 -2.13 8.98 -1.92
CA PHE A 29 -3.43 8.40 -1.62
C PHE A 29 -3.57 7.07 -2.35
N LEU A 30 -4.28 6.14 -1.73
CA LEU A 30 -4.70 4.92 -2.38
C LEU A 30 -6.20 4.76 -2.16
N ASN A 31 -6.95 4.87 -3.24
CA ASN A 31 -8.39 4.71 -3.23
C ASN A 31 -8.77 3.35 -3.80
N ASP A 32 -9.99 2.93 -3.57
CA ASP A 32 -10.46 1.64 -4.05
C ASP A 32 -10.41 1.53 -5.58
N ALA A 33 -10.06 0.34 -6.05
CA ALA A 33 -10.17 -0.08 -7.42
C ALA A 33 -10.54 -1.57 -7.41
N PRO A 34 -11.83 -1.93 -7.65
CA PRO A 34 -12.29 -3.31 -7.52
C PRO A 34 -11.55 -4.32 -8.40
N THR A 35 -11.01 -3.86 -9.53
CA THR A 35 -10.20 -4.71 -10.42
C THR A 35 -8.82 -5.01 -9.85
N ARG A 36 -8.48 -4.47 -8.67
CA ARG A 36 -7.16 -4.59 -8.08
C ARG A 36 -7.20 -4.99 -6.60
N PHE A 37 -8.15 -4.44 -5.82
CA PHE A 37 -8.14 -4.54 -4.37
C PHE A 37 -9.26 -5.43 -3.83
N ARG A 38 -9.43 -6.58 -4.46
CA ARG A 38 -10.28 -7.67 -3.99
C ARG A 38 -9.46 -8.95 -3.97
N LYS A 39 -9.87 -9.90 -3.16
CA LYS A 39 -9.18 -11.18 -3.06
C LYS A 39 -9.10 -11.87 -4.42
N GLU A 40 -10.15 -11.76 -5.22
CA GLU A 40 -10.27 -12.38 -6.54
C GLU A 40 -9.42 -11.66 -7.61
N THR A 41 -9.02 -10.43 -7.38
CA THR A 41 -8.33 -9.61 -8.38
C THR A 41 -6.91 -9.22 -7.99
N MET A 42 -6.48 -9.53 -6.76
CA MET A 42 -5.12 -9.23 -6.31
C MET A 42 -4.11 -10.01 -7.16
N PRO A 43 -3.23 -9.32 -7.91
CA PRO A 43 -2.35 -10.01 -8.86
C PRO A 43 -1.09 -10.59 -8.24
N TYR A 44 -0.62 -10.02 -7.13
CA TYR A 44 0.67 -10.38 -6.52
C TYR A 44 0.77 -9.86 -5.09
N MET A 45 1.71 -10.41 -4.35
CA MET A 45 2.29 -9.76 -3.16
C MET A 45 3.54 -9.04 -3.61
N GLU A 46 3.89 -7.96 -2.92
CA GLU A 46 5.07 -7.18 -3.22
C GLU A 46 5.86 -6.86 -1.96
N ARG A 47 7.14 -6.56 -2.13
CA ARG A 47 7.97 -6.02 -1.05
C ARG A 47 8.87 -4.93 -1.59
N HIS A 48 9.10 -3.92 -0.76
CA HIS A 48 10.00 -2.81 -1.09
C HIS A 48 11.26 -2.97 -0.25
N ASN A 49 12.40 -3.07 -0.90
CA ASN A 49 13.64 -3.47 -0.23
C ASN A 49 14.44 -2.30 0.34
N ALA A 50 14.11 -1.07 -0.06
CA ALA A 50 14.87 0.12 0.30
C ALA A 50 14.12 1.09 1.23
N THR A 51 12.90 0.74 1.65
CA THR A 51 12.07 1.64 2.45
C THR A 51 11.08 0.86 3.30
N ASP A 52 10.75 1.41 4.46
CA ASP A 52 9.49 1.10 5.13
C ASP A 52 8.36 1.79 4.35
N GLU A 53 7.16 1.29 4.49
CA GLU A 53 5.97 1.89 3.89
C GLU A 53 4.89 2.05 4.94
N VAL A 54 4.48 3.29 5.22
CA VAL A 54 3.46 3.58 6.22
C VAL A 54 2.11 3.68 5.56
N PHE A 55 1.13 2.92 6.08
CA PHE A 55 -0.27 3.01 5.67
C PHE A 55 -1.11 3.57 6.81
N VAL A 56 -2.01 4.49 6.48
CA VAL A 56 -3.03 5.00 7.40
C VAL A 56 -4.39 4.88 6.73
N LEU A 57 -5.31 4.17 7.38
CA LEU A 57 -6.69 4.06 6.88
C LEU A 57 -7.45 5.33 7.23
N MET A 58 -7.91 6.04 6.22
CA MET A 58 -8.68 7.28 6.38
C MET A 58 -10.18 7.02 6.32
N GLU A 59 -10.63 6.15 5.42
CA GLU A 59 -12.04 5.83 5.23
C GLU A 59 -12.20 4.38 4.79
N GLY A 60 -13.39 3.83 5.03
CA GLY A 60 -13.75 2.50 4.57
C GLY A 60 -13.10 1.39 5.37
N GLN A 61 -12.83 0.28 4.68
CA GLN A 61 -12.24 -0.91 5.25
C GLN A 61 -11.05 -1.36 4.42
N CYS A 62 -10.03 -1.88 5.08
CA CYS A 62 -8.84 -2.41 4.43
C CYS A 62 -8.29 -3.59 5.22
N THR A 63 -8.01 -4.67 4.51
CA THR A 63 -7.32 -5.84 5.04
C THR A 63 -5.91 -5.86 4.47
N LEU A 64 -4.90 -5.88 5.32
CA LEU A 64 -3.52 -6.10 4.91
C LEU A 64 -3.23 -7.60 4.92
N TYR A 65 -2.50 -8.04 3.91
CA TYR A 65 -1.95 -9.39 3.81
C TYR A 65 -0.45 -9.28 3.98
N ILE A 66 0.10 -9.99 4.95
CA ILE A 66 1.52 -9.92 5.32
C ILE A 66 2.13 -11.30 5.20
N GLY A 67 3.23 -11.41 4.45
CA GLY A 67 3.96 -12.64 4.29
C GLY A 67 5.24 -12.64 5.12
N ASP A 68 5.53 -13.76 5.75
CA ASP A 68 6.72 -13.90 6.61
C ASP A 68 7.94 -14.45 5.87
N GLY A 69 7.86 -14.60 4.55
CA GLY A 69 8.95 -15.16 3.75
C GLY A 69 10.03 -14.14 3.40
N GLY A 70 11.03 -14.63 2.73
CA GLY A 70 12.18 -13.84 2.28
C GLY A 70 12.30 -13.83 0.75
N ALA A 71 13.52 -14.04 0.25
CA ALA A 71 13.83 -13.92 -1.18
C ALA A 71 13.06 -14.90 -2.07
N GLU A 72 12.59 -16.00 -1.54
CA GLU A 72 11.88 -17.03 -2.31
C GLU A 72 10.37 -16.78 -2.45
N GLY A 73 9.83 -15.79 -1.75
CA GLY A 73 8.44 -15.45 -1.81
C GLY A 73 7.82 -15.15 -0.45
N PRO A 74 6.51 -14.92 -0.41
CA PRO A 74 5.85 -14.42 0.80
C PRO A 74 5.78 -15.41 1.97
N GLY A 75 6.02 -16.71 1.75
CA GLY A 75 5.91 -17.66 2.86
C GLY A 75 4.49 -17.80 3.37
N ASN A 76 4.33 -17.85 4.69
CA ASN A 76 3.00 -17.89 5.31
C ASN A 76 2.38 -16.49 5.27
N ILE A 77 1.15 -16.41 4.78
CA ILE A 77 0.43 -15.16 4.64
C ILE A 77 -0.61 -15.04 5.75
N THR A 78 -0.54 -13.94 6.48
CA THR A 78 -1.49 -13.61 7.55
C THR A 78 -2.27 -12.37 7.15
N LYS A 79 -3.54 -12.31 7.49
CA LYS A 79 -4.33 -11.10 7.25
C LYS A 79 -4.48 -10.28 8.53
N LEU A 80 -4.51 -8.96 8.37
CA LEU A 80 -4.60 -8.00 9.45
C LEU A 80 -5.60 -6.91 9.05
N GLU A 81 -6.67 -6.79 9.81
CA GLU A 81 -7.66 -5.72 9.58
C GLU A 81 -7.10 -4.39 10.06
N MET A 82 -7.11 -3.38 9.19
CA MET A 82 -6.66 -2.06 9.56
C MET A 82 -7.72 -1.33 10.39
N GLU A 83 -7.25 -0.57 11.38
CA GLU A 83 -8.08 0.32 12.18
C GLU A 83 -7.78 1.77 11.80
N LYS A 84 -8.83 2.60 11.71
CA LYS A 84 -8.67 4.03 11.47
C LYS A 84 -7.88 4.68 12.61
N GLY A 85 -7.05 5.66 12.25
CA GLY A 85 -6.31 6.43 13.23
C GLY A 85 -5.03 5.79 13.72
N LYS A 86 -4.66 4.62 13.19
CA LYS A 86 -3.39 3.97 13.49
C LYS A 86 -2.49 3.96 12.27
N MET A 87 -1.18 4.04 12.49
CA MET A 87 -0.19 3.85 11.44
C MET A 87 0.22 2.38 11.41
N PHE A 88 0.18 1.80 10.21
CA PHE A 88 0.64 0.45 9.95
C PHE A 88 1.93 0.55 9.15
N ASN A 89 3.05 0.34 9.80
CA ASN A 89 4.34 0.49 9.17
C ASN A 89 4.85 -0.87 8.67
N ILE A 90 4.76 -1.08 7.36
CA ILE A 90 5.29 -2.27 6.71
C ILE A 90 6.80 -2.09 6.59
N LYS A 91 7.57 -2.91 7.29
CA LYS A 91 9.02 -2.80 7.29
C LYS A 91 9.62 -3.15 5.93
N ALA A 92 10.76 -2.55 5.63
CA ALA A 92 11.48 -2.84 4.39
C ALA A 92 11.68 -4.35 4.22
N GLY A 93 11.43 -4.84 3.01
CA GLY A 93 11.59 -6.25 2.68
C GLY A 93 10.44 -7.17 3.08
N VAL A 94 9.38 -6.64 3.68
CA VAL A 94 8.22 -7.46 4.10
C VAL A 94 7.22 -7.57 2.95
N TRP A 95 6.85 -8.79 2.62
CA TRP A 95 5.84 -9.08 1.61
C TRP A 95 4.47 -8.62 2.07
N HIS A 96 3.76 -7.89 1.21
CA HIS A 96 2.45 -7.36 1.54
C HIS A 96 1.60 -7.09 0.31
N ASN A 97 0.32 -6.98 0.52
CA ASN A 97 -0.65 -6.35 -0.35
C ASN A 97 -1.94 -6.15 0.46
N LEU A 98 -2.99 -5.68 -0.18
CA LEU A 98 -4.20 -5.33 0.55
C LEU A 98 -5.46 -5.54 -0.29
N THR A 99 -6.58 -5.65 0.42
CA THR A 99 -7.91 -5.60 -0.18
C THR A 99 -8.74 -4.59 0.60
N GLY A 100 -9.79 -4.08 -0.02
CA GLY A 100 -10.65 -3.10 0.63
C GLY A 100 -12.07 -3.13 0.10
N ASN A 101 -12.86 -2.18 0.56
CA ASN A 101 -14.23 -1.96 0.08
C ASN A 101 -14.32 -0.66 -0.74
N GLU A 102 -15.53 -0.34 -1.20
CA GLU A 102 -15.78 0.80 -2.08
C GLU A 102 -15.37 2.14 -1.47
N GLU A 103 -15.39 2.25 -0.16
CA GLU A 103 -15.08 3.50 0.55
C GLU A 103 -13.61 3.59 0.97
N MET A 104 -12.82 2.56 0.71
CA MET A 104 -11.42 2.52 1.13
C MET A 104 -10.62 3.72 0.64
N LYS A 105 -9.98 4.40 1.57
CA LYS A 105 -9.02 5.46 1.28
C LYS A 105 -7.86 5.35 2.26
N LEU A 106 -6.66 5.23 1.73
CA LEU A 106 -5.43 5.17 2.51
C LEU A 106 -4.55 6.38 2.23
N LEU A 107 -3.79 6.77 3.25
CA LEU A 107 -2.63 7.63 3.10
C LEU A 107 -1.39 6.75 3.20
N ILE A 108 -0.43 6.96 2.29
CA ILE A 108 0.79 6.16 2.23
C ILE A 108 2.01 7.07 2.23
N VAL A 109 3.03 6.72 3.03
CA VAL A 109 4.31 7.42 3.05
C VAL A 109 5.42 6.40 2.82
N GLU A 110 6.29 6.70 1.87
CA GLU A 110 7.44 5.86 1.54
C GLU A 110 8.55 6.68 0.88
N ASN A 111 9.69 6.06 0.63
CA ASN A 111 10.75 6.73 -0.10
C ASN A 111 10.28 7.14 -1.50
N SER A 112 10.72 8.30 -1.95
CA SER A 112 10.33 8.85 -3.24
C SER A 112 10.86 8.04 -4.43
N ASP A 113 11.91 7.22 -4.24
CA ASP A 113 12.50 6.38 -5.27
C ASP A 113 11.94 4.96 -5.32
N THR A 114 10.90 4.66 -4.55
CA THR A 114 10.28 3.33 -4.56
C THR A 114 9.74 3.02 -5.96
N SER A 115 10.20 1.91 -6.53
CA SER A 115 9.93 1.54 -7.91
C SER A 115 10.06 0.03 -8.10
N LYS A 116 9.82 -0.42 -9.33
CA LYS A 116 10.02 -1.83 -9.69
C LYS A 116 11.47 -2.29 -9.55
N GLN A 117 12.44 -1.36 -9.63
CA GLN A 117 13.87 -1.69 -9.57
C GLN A 117 14.34 -2.03 -8.17
N ASN A 118 13.69 -1.52 -7.12
CA ASN A 118 14.03 -1.84 -5.73
C ASN A 118 12.91 -2.59 -5.00
N SER A 119 12.04 -3.24 -5.76
CA SER A 119 10.91 -4.01 -5.24
C SER A 119 10.88 -5.39 -5.88
N ASP A 120 10.27 -6.34 -5.19
CA ASP A 120 10.03 -7.70 -5.69
C ASP A 120 8.53 -7.97 -5.74
N PHE A 121 8.12 -8.79 -6.69
CA PHE A 121 6.72 -9.15 -6.91
C PHE A 121 6.58 -10.66 -6.99
N PHE A 122 5.56 -11.20 -6.36
CA PHE A 122 5.30 -12.63 -6.36
C PHE A 122 3.82 -12.86 -6.72
N PRO A 123 3.53 -13.49 -7.88
CA PRO A 123 2.15 -13.73 -8.29
C PRO A 123 1.39 -14.58 -7.28
N VAL A 124 0.15 -14.18 -6.98
CA VAL A 124 -0.71 -14.95 -6.09
C VAL A 124 -2.07 -15.20 -6.74
N THR A 125 -2.72 -16.25 -6.26
CA THR A 125 -4.08 -16.60 -6.63
C THR A 125 -4.94 -16.56 -5.37
N PRO A 126 -6.29 -16.45 -5.48
CA PRO A 126 -7.15 -16.31 -4.29
C PRO A 126 -7.00 -17.43 -3.27
N ASP A 127 -6.71 -18.65 -3.72
CA ASP A 127 -6.53 -19.79 -2.83
C ASP A 127 -5.25 -19.74 -1.97
N MET A 128 -4.31 -18.88 -2.32
CA MET A 128 -3.10 -18.65 -1.52
C MET A 128 -3.35 -17.69 -0.34
N LEU A 129 -4.44 -16.96 -0.38
CA LEU A 129 -4.75 -15.93 0.62
C LEU A 129 -5.67 -16.49 1.72
N PRO A 130 -5.42 -16.12 2.97
CA PRO A 130 -6.31 -16.55 4.07
C PRO A 130 -7.69 -15.91 4.01
#